data_ed2286f7470be8f7386fa48b90beef52
#
_entry.id   ed2286f7470be8f7386fa48b90beef52
#
_cell.length_a   1.000
_cell.length_b   1.000
_cell.length_c   1.000
_cell.angle_alpha   90.00
_cell.angle_beta   90.00
_cell.angle_gamma   90.00
#
_symmetry.space_group_name_H-M   'P 1'
#
loop_
_entity.id
_entity.type
_entity.pdbx_description
1 polymer ?
#
loop_
_entity_poly.entity_id
_entity_poly.type
_entity_poly.pdbx_seq_one_letter_code
_entity_poly.pdbx_strand_id
1 'polypeptide(L)'
;KIGFHYYCDCRDALHQHYIINELHQKINLNTRIMETTKILIGYAIYLPIALFLTYYVSKTLFKNSKIYMLDIFKGREEIANATNKLFETGFYLLNLGFALMILEMNMYDNSYQVLIEKLSYKIGGFSIYLGLMLFLNLYFFFRGKRKASQAQVEQRMVING
;
A
#
# COMPACT_ATOMS: atom_id res chain seq x y z
N LYS A 1 -44.83 -18.56 -56.90
CA LYS A 1 -43.46 -19.08 -56.63
C LYS A 1 -42.49 -18.02 -56.06
N ILE A 2 -42.95 -17.00 -55.41
CA ILE A 2 -42.08 -15.89 -54.86
C ILE A 2 -42.03 -15.89 -53.33
N GLY A 3 -42.84 -16.69 -52.61
CA GLY A 3 -42.95 -16.62 -51.15
C GLY A 3 -41.96 -17.45 -50.36
N PHE A 4 -41.22 -18.39 -50.96
CA PHE A 4 -40.35 -19.33 -50.23
C PHE A 4 -38.89 -18.85 -50.03
N HIS A 5 -38.47 -17.88 -50.81
CA HIS A 5 -37.07 -17.42 -50.74
C HIS A 5 -36.81 -16.40 -49.61
N TYR A 6 -37.82 -15.66 -49.19
CA TYR A 6 -37.71 -14.69 -48.10
C TYR A 6 -37.74 -15.31 -46.69
N TYR A 7 -38.33 -16.51 -46.54
CA TYR A 7 -38.45 -17.17 -45.25
C TYR A 7 -37.15 -17.88 -44.82
N CYS A 8 -36.29 -18.26 -45.77
CA CYS A 8 -35.02 -18.89 -45.50
C CYS A 8 -33.98 -17.87 -44.99
N ASP A 9 -34.02 -16.63 -45.55
CA ASP A 9 -33.09 -15.56 -45.23
C ASP A 9 -33.27 -14.98 -43.80
N CYS A 10 -34.51 -14.93 -43.31
CA CYS A 10 -34.77 -14.49 -41.92
C CYS A 10 -34.30 -15.50 -40.85
N ARG A 11 -34.32 -16.81 -41.11
CA ARG A 11 -33.86 -17.81 -40.15
C ARG A 11 -32.34 -17.80 -40.06
N ASP A 12 -31.69 -17.66 -41.19
CA ASP A 12 -30.23 -17.59 -41.24
C ASP A 12 -29.70 -16.30 -40.61
N ALA A 13 -30.39 -15.18 -40.78
CA ALA A 13 -30.07 -13.91 -40.13
C ALA A 13 -30.24 -13.97 -38.61
N LEU A 14 -31.31 -14.59 -38.12
CA LEU A 14 -31.52 -14.80 -36.67
C LEU A 14 -30.47 -15.75 -36.06
N HIS A 15 -30.12 -16.80 -36.78
CA HIS A 15 -29.08 -17.76 -36.34
C HIS A 15 -27.70 -17.07 -36.31
N GLN A 16 -27.36 -16.30 -37.32
CA GLN A 16 -26.14 -15.49 -37.34
C GLN A 16 -26.09 -14.49 -36.18
N HIS A 17 -27.19 -13.81 -35.90
CA HIS A 17 -27.26 -12.85 -34.77
C HIS A 17 -27.09 -13.54 -33.41
N TYR A 18 -27.68 -14.74 -33.26
CA TYR A 18 -27.51 -15.54 -32.04
C TYR A 18 -26.05 -15.98 -31.83
N ILE A 19 -25.40 -16.49 -32.87
CA ILE A 19 -23.98 -16.90 -32.82
C ILE A 19 -23.08 -15.71 -32.50
N ILE A 20 -23.33 -14.56 -33.12
CA ILE A 20 -22.55 -13.33 -32.86
C ILE A 20 -22.68 -12.90 -31.39
N ASN A 21 -23.89 -12.94 -30.83
CA ASN A 21 -24.11 -12.60 -29.42
C ASN A 21 -23.42 -13.58 -28.48
N GLU A 22 -23.44 -14.88 -28.76
CA GLU A 22 -22.75 -15.89 -27.96
C GLU A 22 -21.23 -15.71 -28.03
N LEU A 23 -20.68 -15.41 -29.22
CA LEU A 23 -19.26 -15.09 -29.37
C LEU A 23 -18.87 -13.82 -28.62
N HIS A 24 -19.68 -12.78 -28.68
CA HIS A 24 -19.44 -11.54 -27.91
C HIS A 24 -19.45 -11.78 -26.42
N GLN A 25 -20.36 -12.62 -25.90
CA GLN A 25 -20.38 -12.98 -24.48
C GLN A 25 -19.13 -13.77 -24.07
N LYS A 26 -18.70 -14.74 -24.87
CA LYS A 26 -17.48 -15.53 -24.61
C LYS A 26 -16.23 -14.67 -24.64
N ILE A 27 -16.12 -13.75 -25.59
CA ILE A 27 -15.00 -12.82 -25.70
C ILE A 27 -14.97 -11.91 -24.47
N ASN A 28 -16.11 -11.34 -24.06
CA ASN A 28 -16.21 -10.49 -22.89
C ASN A 28 -15.83 -11.22 -21.60
N LEU A 29 -16.29 -12.46 -21.44
CA LEU A 29 -15.98 -13.30 -20.28
C LEU A 29 -14.47 -13.61 -20.21
N ASN A 30 -13.87 -14.03 -21.32
CA ASN A 30 -12.44 -14.30 -21.39
C ASN A 30 -11.59 -13.04 -21.12
N THR A 31 -12.00 -11.90 -21.62
CA THR A 31 -11.33 -10.61 -21.36
C THR A 31 -11.38 -10.26 -19.88
N ARG A 32 -12.54 -10.40 -19.23
CA ARG A 32 -12.70 -10.15 -17.79
C ARG A 32 -11.86 -11.10 -16.93
N ILE A 33 -11.82 -12.40 -17.27
CA ILE A 33 -11.00 -13.38 -16.56
C ILE A 33 -9.53 -13.01 -16.68
N MET A 34 -9.07 -12.61 -17.84
CA MET A 34 -7.70 -12.21 -18.09
C MET A 34 -7.32 -10.94 -17.31
N GLU A 35 -8.20 -9.94 -17.25
CA GLU A 35 -8.03 -8.72 -16.45
C GLU A 35 -7.91 -9.04 -14.95
N THR A 36 -8.84 -9.85 -14.44
CA THR A 36 -8.84 -10.25 -13.01
C THR A 36 -7.57 -11.01 -12.66
N THR A 37 -7.10 -11.91 -13.52
CA THR A 37 -5.86 -12.66 -13.30
C THR A 37 -4.64 -11.75 -13.22
N LYS A 38 -4.53 -10.76 -14.11
CA LYS A 38 -3.42 -9.79 -14.09
C LYS A 38 -3.44 -8.90 -12.86
N ILE A 39 -4.62 -8.44 -12.44
CA ILE A 39 -4.79 -7.68 -11.20
C ILE A 39 -4.35 -8.51 -10.00
N LEU A 40 -4.74 -9.77 -9.94
CA LEU A 40 -4.35 -10.69 -8.86
C LEU A 40 -2.83 -10.92 -8.81
N ILE A 41 -2.18 -11.08 -9.97
CA ILE A 41 -0.72 -11.17 -10.07
C ILE A 41 -0.08 -9.86 -9.56
N GLY A 42 -0.62 -8.71 -9.94
CA GLY A 42 -0.15 -7.42 -9.46
C GLY A 42 -0.19 -7.31 -7.93
N TYR A 43 -1.28 -7.75 -7.31
CA TYR A 43 -1.41 -7.79 -5.85
C TYR A 43 -0.44 -8.77 -5.20
N ALA A 44 -0.27 -9.95 -5.79
CA ALA A 44 0.65 -10.98 -5.30
C ALA A 44 2.12 -10.54 -5.32
N ILE A 45 2.49 -9.63 -6.20
CA ILE A 45 3.83 -9.04 -6.28
C ILE A 45 3.94 -7.81 -5.35
N TYR A 46 2.94 -6.91 -5.36
CA TYR A 46 2.99 -5.67 -4.60
C TYR A 46 3.02 -5.89 -3.09
N LEU A 47 2.13 -6.75 -2.56
CA LEU A 47 2.00 -6.95 -1.11
C LEU A 47 3.28 -7.47 -0.44
N PRO A 48 3.96 -8.51 -0.94
CA PRO A 48 5.21 -8.96 -0.36
C PRO A 48 6.31 -7.87 -0.38
N ILE A 49 6.40 -7.11 -1.46
CA ILE A 49 7.38 -6.02 -1.57
C ILE A 49 7.08 -4.92 -0.56
N ALA A 50 5.82 -4.48 -0.44
CA ALA A 50 5.40 -3.45 0.50
C ALA A 50 5.63 -3.89 1.97
N LEU A 51 5.31 -5.15 2.31
CA LEU A 51 5.55 -5.71 3.63
C LEU A 51 7.05 -5.83 3.94
N PHE A 52 7.85 -6.28 2.98
CA PHE A 52 9.30 -6.39 3.14
C PHE A 52 9.94 -5.01 3.37
N LEU A 53 9.57 -4.00 2.57
CA LEU A 53 10.04 -2.63 2.75
C LEU A 53 9.65 -2.08 4.11
N THR A 54 8.39 -2.24 4.52
CA THR A 54 7.90 -1.80 5.83
C THR A 54 8.68 -2.46 6.96
N TYR A 55 8.91 -3.77 6.90
CA TYR A 55 9.67 -4.51 7.90
C TYR A 55 11.12 -4.04 7.99
N TYR A 56 11.79 -3.89 6.84
CA TYR A 56 13.19 -3.46 6.78
C TYR A 56 13.38 -2.07 7.37
N VAL A 57 12.53 -1.13 6.95
CA VAL A 57 12.55 0.26 7.42
C VAL A 57 12.24 0.34 8.91
N SER A 58 11.19 -0.35 9.36
CA SER A 58 10.82 -0.42 10.78
C SER A 58 11.94 -0.96 11.65
N LYS A 59 12.51 -2.11 11.29
CA LYS A 59 13.62 -2.73 12.04
C LYS A 59 14.81 -1.80 12.18
N THR A 60 15.19 -1.11 11.11
CA THR A 60 16.30 -0.16 11.12
C THR A 60 15.99 1.07 11.98
N LEU A 61 14.79 1.62 11.84
CA LEU A 61 14.37 2.80 12.60
C LEU A 61 14.31 2.51 14.11
N PHE A 62 13.58 1.46 14.51
CA PHE A 62 13.29 1.20 15.92
C PHE A 62 14.46 0.57 16.68
N LYS A 63 15.38 -0.10 16.00
CA LYS A 63 16.66 -0.48 16.59
C LYS A 63 17.48 0.73 17.01
N ASN A 64 17.53 1.76 16.19
CA ASN A 64 18.30 2.97 16.43
C ASN A 64 17.56 3.98 17.34
N SER A 65 16.24 3.99 17.33
CA SER A 65 15.42 4.91 18.13
C SER A 65 15.44 4.60 19.63
N LYS A 66 15.78 3.38 20.03
CA LYS A 66 15.91 2.98 21.45
C LYS A 66 16.85 3.91 22.23
N ILE A 67 17.95 4.33 21.62
CA ILE A 67 18.92 5.25 22.22
C ILE A 67 18.27 6.61 22.54
N TYR A 68 17.47 7.14 21.61
CA TYR A 68 16.75 8.39 21.80
C TYR A 68 15.67 8.27 22.90
N MET A 69 14.98 7.13 22.95
CA MET A 69 13.99 6.88 23.99
C MET A 69 14.60 6.79 25.38
N LEU A 70 15.75 6.14 25.53
CA LEU A 70 16.47 6.10 26.81
C LEU A 70 16.89 7.49 27.30
N ASP A 71 17.31 8.34 26.39
CA ASP A 71 17.70 9.72 26.70
C ASP A 71 16.47 10.58 27.08
N ILE A 72 15.35 10.46 26.36
CA ILE A 72 14.10 11.15 26.69
C ILE A 72 13.55 10.76 28.06
N PHE A 73 13.58 9.46 28.40
CA PHE A 73 13.06 8.92 29.66
C PHE A 73 14.10 8.85 30.80
N LYS A 74 15.24 9.54 30.65
CA LYS A 74 16.28 9.65 31.69
C LYS A 74 16.82 8.28 32.16
N GLY A 75 17.03 7.36 31.24
CA GLY A 75 17.55 6.03 31.52
C GLY A 75 16.55 5.03 32.11
N ARG A 76 15.26 5.37 32.20
CA ARG A 76 14.21 4.41 32.59
C ARG A 76 13.95 3.41 31.47
N GLU A 77 14.63 2.29 31.51
CA GLU A 77 14.60 1.29 30.42
C GLU A 77 13.22 0.72 30.16
N GLU A 78 12.45 0.44 31.19
CA GLU A 78 11.11 -0.16 31.04
C GLU A 78 10.17 0.74 30.26
N ILE A 79 10.10 2.03 30.62
CA ILE A 79 9.23 3.00 29.96
C ILE A 79 9.75 3.29 28.55
N ALA A 80 11.06 3.44 28.37
CA ALA A 80 11.68 3.67 27.09
C ALA A 80 11.40 2.52 26.11
N ASN A 81 11.55 1.27 26.56
CA ASN A 81 11.28 0.08 25.74
C ASN A 81 9.79 -0.08 25.42
N ALA A 82 8.90 0.12 26.40
CA ALA A 82 7.45 0.04 26.19
C ALA A 82 6.99 1.08 25.18
N THR A 83 7.45 2.32 25.33
CA THR A 83 7.12 3.42 24.41
C THR A 83 7.68 3.17 23.01
N ASN A 84 8.94 2.73 22.90
CA ASN A 84 9.54 2.39 21.61
C ASN A 84 8.76 1.29 20.89
N LYS A 85 8.30 0.26 21.61
CA LYS A 85 7.51 -0.83 21.06
C LYS A 85 6.12 -0.38 20.62
N LEU A 86 5.52 0.56 21.35
CA LEU A 86 4.23 1.16 20.96
C LEU A 86 4.36 1.96 19.66
N PHE A 87 5.41 2.77 19.52
CA PHE A 87 5.70 3.49 18.27
C PHE A 87 5.98 2.54 17.11
N GLU A 88 6.72 1.46 17.34
CA GLU A 88 6.98 0.42 16.35
C GLU A 88 5.69 -0.20 15.84
N THR A 89 4.80 -0.59 16.76
CA THR A 89 3.49 -1.16 16.40
C THR A 89 2.63 -0.15 15.63
N GLY A 90 2.57 1.09 16.08
CA GLY A 90 1.86 2.17 15.38
C GLY A 90 2.40 2.41 13.97
N PHE A 91 3.72 2.36 13.80
CA PHE A 91 4.36 2.47 12.49
C PHE A 91 3.95 1.32 11.55
N TYR A 92 3.93 0.07 12.03
CA TYR A 92 3.44 -1.06 11.23
C TYR A 92 1.99 -0.90 10.82
N LEU A 93 1.11 -0.49 11.74
CA LEU A 93 -0.31 -0.30 11.46
C LEU A 93 -0.55 0.80 10.43
N LEU A 94 0.13 1.94 10.55
CA LEU A 94 0.04 3.04 9.58
C LEU A 94 0.51 2.62 8.19
N ASN A 95 1.65 1.94 8.11
CA ASN A 95 2.21 1.52 6.82
C ASN A 95 1.37 0.41 6.18
N LEU A 96 0.86 -0.54 6.97
CA LEU A 96 -0.04 -1.57 6.47
C LEU A 96 -1.36 -0.96 5.97
N GLY A 97 -1.95 -0.04 6.74
CA GLY A 97 -3.17 0.67 6.34
C GLY A 97 -2.97 1.43 5.04
N PHE A 98 -1.86 2.15 4.89
CA PHE A 98 -1.54 2.89 3.67
C PHE A 98 -1.25 1.97 2.48
N ALA A 99 -0.54 0.85 2.70
CA ALA A 99 -0.30 -0.16 1.67
C ALA A 99 -1.60 -0.75 1.13
N LEU A 100 -2.57 -1.03 2.02
CA LEU A 100 -3.90 -1.51 1.63
C LEU A 100 -4.72 -0.45 0.92
N MET A 101 -4.63 0.82 1.32
CA MET A 101 -5.33 1.93 0.68
C MET A 101 -4.86 2.15 -0.78
N ILE A 102 -3.57 1.94 -1.05
CA ILE A 102 -3.01 2.04 -2.41
C ILE A 102 -3.32 0.81 -3.27
N LEU A 103 -3.85 -0.25 -2.71
CA LEU A 103 -4.01 -1.55 -3.39
C LEU A 103 -4.95 -1.50 -4.60
N GLU A 104 -5.89 -0.55 -4.67
CA GLU A 104 -6.84 -0.45 -5.78
C GLU A 104 -6.14 -0.33 -7.14
N MET A 105 -6.35 -1.33 -8.00
CA MET A 105 -5.84 -1.37 -9.38
C MET A 105 -6.99 -1.44 -10.38
N ASN A 106 -7.15 -0.39 -11.18
CA ASN A 106 -8.05 -0.37 -12.33
C ASN A 106 -7.21 -0.56 -13.60
N MET A 107 -7.46 -1.63 -14.33
CA MET A 107 -6.81 -1.90 -15.60
C MET A 107 -7.75 -1.55 -16.76
N TYR A 108 -7.36 -0.57 -17.58
CA TYR A 108 -8.09 -0.19 -18.79
C TYR A 108 -7.53 -0.88 -20.03
N ASP A 109 -6.35 -1.51 -19.93
CA ASP A 109 -5.71 -2.18 -21.05
C ASP A 109 -5.07 -3.50 -20.59
N ASN A 110 -5.18 -4.53 -21.44
CA ASN A 110 -4.73 -5.89 -21.14
C ASN A 110 -3.24 -6.14 -21.42
N SER A 111 -2.42 -5.07 -21.46
CA SER A 111 -0.97 -5.18 -21.66
C SER A 111 -0.22 -5.47 -20.35
N TYR A 112 0.76 -6.38 -20.41
CA TYR A 112 1.71 -6.59 -19.29
C TYR A 112 2.56 -5.34 -19.02
N GLN A 113 2.80 -4.51 -20.04
CA GLN A 113 3.51 -3.25 -19.90
C GLN A 113 2.76 -2.31 -18.94
N VAL A 114 1.46 -2.15 -19.12
CA VAL A 114 0.61 -1.32 -18.24
C VAL A 114 0.61 -1.86 -16.80
N LEU A 115 0.63 -3.18 -16.61
CA LEU A 115 0.75 -3.79 -15.28
C LEU A 115 2.05 -3.38 -14.60
N ILE A 116 3.18 -3.49 -15.29
CA ILE A 116 4.52 -3.17 -14.76
C ILE A 116 4.61 -1.67 -14.43
N GLU A 117 4.12 -0.80 -15.30
CA GLU A 117 4.12 0.65 -15.08
C GLU A 117 3.29 1.03 -13.85
N LYS A 118 2.09 0.50 -13.70
CA LYS A 118 1.23 0.73 -12.54
C LYS A 118 1.83 0.19 -11.26
N LEU A 119 2.43 -1.00 -11.31
CA LEU A 119 3.11 -1.61 -10.17
C LEU A 119 4.30 -0.77 -9.72
N SER A 120 5.12 -0.32 -10.67
CA SER A 120 6.28 0.55 -10.40
C SER A 120 5.86 1.88 -9.77
N TYR A 121 4.79 2.49 -10.27
CA TYR A 121 4.24 3.72 -9.69
C TYR A 121 3.76 3.52 -8.24
N LYS A 122 3.08 2.41 -7.95
CA LYS A 122 2.60 2.09 -6.61
C LYS A 122 3.74 1.80 -5.63
N ILE A 123 4.72 0.99 -6.03
CA ILE A 123 5.89 0.67 -5.20
C ILE A 123 6.72 1.94 -4.97
N GLY A 124 6.92 2.76 -6.00
CA GLY A 124 7.62 4.03 -5.90
C GLY A 124 6.92 5.01 -4.96
N GLY A 125 5.62 5.19 -5.11
CA GLY A 125 4.80 6.03 -4.23
C GLY A 125 4.84 5.56 -2.78
N PHE A 126 4.72 4.25 -2.54
CA PHE A 126 4.84 3.67 -1.21
C PHE A 126 6.23 3.87 -0.60
N SER A 127 7.29 3.74 -1.39
CA SER A 127 8.67 3.98 -0.93
C SER A 127 8.90 5.43 -0.53
N ILE A 128 8.37 6.39 -1.30
CA ILE A 128 8.43 7.82 -0.95
C ILE A 128 7.67 8.09 0.34
N TYR A 129 6.48 7.52 0.49
CA TYR A 129 5.69 7.60 1.73
C TYR A 129 6.46 7.06 2.94
N LEU A 130 7.09 5.89 2.83
CA LEU A 130 7.94 5.32 3.88
C LEU A 130 9.09 6.26 4.26
N GLY A 131 9.75 6.84 3.27
CA GLY A 131 10.81 7.84 3.48
C GLY A 131 10.32 9.05 4.26
N LEU A 132 9.17 9.60 3.87
CA LEU A 132 8.55 10.73 4.56
C LEU A 132 8.20 10.37 6.02
N MET A 133 7.64 9.19 6.24
CA MET A 133 7.32 8.68 7.58
C MET A 133 8.55 8.49 8.46
N LEU A 134 9.69 8.08 7.88
CA LEU A 134 10.97 8.04 8.58
C LEU A 134 11.37 9.43 9.09
N PHE A 135 11.33 10.45 8.23
CA PHE A 135 11.67 11.81 8.63
C PHE A 135 10.73 12.38 9.70
N LEU A 136 9.44 12.10 9.60
CA LEU A 136 8.47 12.49 10.63
C LEU A 136 8.76 11.82 11.98
N ASN A 137 9.04 10.53 12.00
CA ASN A 137 9.42 9.83 13.23
C ASN A 137 10.70 10.42 13.85
N LEU A 138 11.72 10.66 13.03
CA LEU A 138 12.96 11.28 13.48
C LEU A 138 12.72 12.69 14.05
N TYR A 139 11.89 13.49 13.39
CA TYR A 139 11.47 14.81 13.86
C TYR A 139 10.80 14.74 15.25
N PHE A 140 9.88 13.78 15.45
CA PHE A 140 9.21 13.59 16.74
C PHE A 140 10.19 13.19 17.84
N PHE A 141 11.18 12.34 17.56
CA PHE A 141 12.22 11.99 18.52
C PHE A 141 13.07 13.22 18.93
N PHE A 142 13.52 14.01 17.97
CA PHE A 142 14.28 15.23 18.28
C PHE A 142 13.45 16.27 19.04
N ARG A 143 12.17 16.40 18.71
CA ARG A 143 11.26 17.28 19.44
C ARG A 143 11.04 16.80 20.88
N GLY A 144 10.87 15.49 21.10
CA GLY A 144 10.74 14.88 22.43
C GLY A 144 12.00 15.13 23.27
N LYS A 145 13.18 14.92 22.70
CA LYS A 145 14.46 15.19 23.37
C LYS A 145 14.61 16.66 23.80
N ARG A 146 14.28 17.61 22.94
CA ARG A 146 14.34 19.05 23.27
C ARG A 146 13.43 19.38 24.45
N LYS A 147 12.18 18.90 24.46
CA LYS A 147 11.26 19.15 25.58
C LYS A 147 11.72 18.52 26.88
N ALA A 148 12.26 17.30 26.86
CA ALA A 148 12.81 16.63 28.04
C ALA A 148 13.99 17.39 28.63
N SER A 149 14.87 17.96 27.79
CA SER A 149 15.99 18.79 28.20
C SER A 149 15.55 20.13 28.84
N GLN A 150 14.55 20.78 28.28
CA GLN A 150 14.01 22.05 28.82
C GLN A 150 13.39 21.85 30.21
N ALA A 151 12.60 20.80 30.40
CA ALA A 151 12.01 20.45 31.69
C ALA A 151 13.08 20.18 32.78
N GLN A 152 14.26 19.69 32.39
CA GLN A 152 15.38 19.50 33.33
C GLN A 152 16.01 20.81 33.81
N VAL A 153 16.18 21.77 32.89
CA VAL A 153 16.73 23.05 33.22
C VAL A 153 15.79 23.81 34.16
N GLU A 154 14.49 23.80 33.89
CA GLU A 154 13.48 24.43 34.73
C GLU A 154 13.43 23.85 36.15
N GLN A 155 13.45 22.48 36.29
CA GLN A 155 13.52 21.83 37.59
C GLN A 155 14.79 22.19 38.39
N ARG A 156 15.95 22.34 37.75
CA ARG A 156 17.19 22.70 38.40
C ARG A 156 17.16 24.15 38.90
N MET A 157 16.53 25.05 38.15
CA MET A 157 16.38 26.46 38.58
C MET A 157 15.47 26.58 39.79
N VAL A 158 14.39 25.80 39.88
CA VAL A 158 13.47 25.81 41.04
C VAL A 158 14.11 25.24 42.31
N ILE A 159 15.05 24.31 42.20
CA ILE A 159 15.73 23.69 43.38
C ILE A 159 16.87 24.56 43.91
N ASN A 160 17.49 25.36 43.04
CA ASN A 160 18.67 26.17 43.38
C ASN A 160 18.37 27.66 43.65
N GLY A 161 17.12 28.09 43.56
CA GLY A 161 16.61 29.42 43.92
C GLY A 161 15.78 29.41 45.18
#